data_d0a1be9e9066f2c76ac623ed77d3985e
#
_entry.id   d0a1be9e9066f2c76ac623ed77d3985e
#
_cell.length_a   1.000
_cell.length_b   1.000
_cell.length_c   1.000
_cell.angle_alpha   90.00
_cell.angle_beta   90.00
_cell.angle_gamma   90.00
#
_symmetry.space_group_name_H-M   'P 1'
#
loop_
_entity.id
_entity.type
_entity.pdbx_description
1 polymer ?
#
loop_
_entity_poly.entity_id
_entity_poly.type
_entity_poly.pdbx_seq_one_letter_code
_entity_poly.pdbx_strand_id
1 'polypeptide(L)'
;LGTISLLSLPIAQYPQISPPTISLSASYTGANATIVNQTVAQVIEEQMNGLENMSYMSSTSSNDGSYSLSIVFDLSSDGDTDSVNVQNNANLAKNSLPSDVQTTGLTVRKSSGDMVLMANLYSPNGTYDQAFLKNYADIYLLDKIQRINGVGNVNTFGSSYAMRVWLNPDKLAERNLTVSDVISAIKEQNISAPAGTVGGQPAPEIQE
;
A
#
# COMPACT_ATOMS: atom_id res chain seq x y z
N LEU A 1 43.62 -20.48 -4.25
CA LEU A 1 43.22 -19.09 -4.04
C LEU A 1 42.18 -18.65 -5.10
N GLY A 2 42.37 -18.95 -6.41
CA GLY A 2 41.44 -18.56 -7.48
C GLY A 2 40.01 -19.11 -7.35
N THR A 3 39.81 -20.34 -6.88
CA THR A 3 38.51 -20.96 -6.66
C THR A 3 37.75 -20.35 -5.49
N ILE A 4 38.42 -19.88 -4.45
CA ILE A 4 37.80 -19.19 -3.31
C ILE A 4 37.34 -17.78 -3.73
N SER A 5 38.16 -17.09 -4.54
CA SER A 5 37.78 -15.77 -5.08
C SER A 5 36.59 -15.84 -6.03
N LEU A 6 36.42 -16.94 -6.79
CA LEU A 6 35.29 -17.13 -7.69
C LEU A 6 33.96 -17.26 -6.94
N LEU A 7 33.99 -17.87 -5.74
CA LEU A 7 32.81 -18.07 -4.90
C LEU A 7 32.41 -16.79 -4.12
N SER A 8 33.33 -15.84 -3.99
CA SER A 8 33.12 -14.58 -3.29
C SER A 8 32.77 -13.38 -4.22
N LEU A 9 32.80 -13.59 -5.55
CA LEU A 9 32.41 -12.58 -6.49
C LEU A 9 30.88 -12.41 -6.46
N PRO A 10 30.38 -11.19 -6.26
CA PRO A 10 28.95 -10.92 -6.37
C PRO A 10 28.53 -11.17 -7.82
N ILE A 11 27.71 -12.19 -8.04
CA ILE A 11 27.14 -12.52 -9.36
C ILE A 11 25.91 -11.66 -9.54
N ALA A 12 26.08 -10.41 -9.86
CA ALA A 12 25.04 -9.60 -10.46
C ALA A 12 25.22 -9.63 -11.98
N GLN A 13 24.20 -10.02 -12.72
CA GLN A 13 24.24 -10.09 -14.19
C GLN A 13 24.45 -8.70 -14.81
N TYR A 14 24.06 -7.67 -14.08
CA TYR A 14 24.29 -6.25 -14.41
C TYR A 14 24.71 -5.51 -13.14
N PRO A 15 25.62 -4.52 -13.24
CA PRO A 15 25.88 -3.62 -12.13
C PRO A 15 24.57 -2.91 -11.74
N GLN A 16 24.38 -2.62 -10.46
CA GLN A 16 23.24 -1.82 -9.99
C GLN A 16 23.43 -0.39 -10.51
N ILE A 17 22.89 -0.12 -11.70
CA ILE A 17 22.90 1.19 -12.35
C ILE A 17 21.54 1.90 -12.21
N SER A 18 20.58 1.25 -11.55
CA SER A 18 19.28 1.86 -11.26
C SER A 18 19.39 2.71 -10.00
N PRO A 19 19.13 4.03 -10.09
CA PRO A 19 19.15 4.91 -8.93
C PRO A 19 18.06 4.48 -7.93
N PRO A 20 18.31 4.68 -6.62
CA PRO A 20 17.29 4.42 -5.61
C PRO A 20 16.02 5.22 -5.90
N THR A 21 14.88 4.56 -5.86
CA THR A 21 13.58 5.19 -6.12
C THR A 21 12.65 4.90 -4.96
N ILE A 22 12.05 5.96 -4.42
CA ILE A 22 11.07 5.85 -3.34
C ILE A 22 9.71 6.27 -3.88
N SER A 23 8.72 5.42 -3.68
CA SER A 23 7.33 5.70 -4.04
C SER A 23 6.53 6.08 -2.81
N LEU A 24 5.80 7.19 -2.89
CA LEU A 24 4.82 7.61 -1.90
C LEU A 24 3.43 7.58 -2.54
N SER A 25 2.47 7.00 -1.84
CA SER A 25 1.09 6.95 -2.29
C SER A 25 0.11 7.40 -1.21
N ALA A 26 -0.96 8.04 -1.66
CA ALA A 26 -2.08 8.49 -0.83
C ALA A 26 -3.40 8.22 -1.55
N SER A 27 -4.50 8.17 -0.79
CA SER A 27 -5.84 8.05 -1.35
C SER A 27 -6.77 9.06 -0.71
N TYR A 28 -7.44 9.86 -1.55
CA TYR A 28 -8.49 10.79 -1.14
C TYR A 28 -9.80 10.35 -1.79
N THR A 29 -10.52 9.48 -1.10
CA THR A 29 -11.75 8.86 -1.62
C THR A 29 -12.80 9.91 -1.96
N GLY A 30 -13.31 9.87 -3.19
CA GLY A 30 -14.34 10.78 -3.68
C GLY A 30 -13.84 12.09 -4.28
N ALA A 31 -12.52 12.37 -4.21
CA ALA A 31 -11.93 13.53 -4.87
C ALA A 31 -11.58 13.22 -6.33
N ASN A 32 -11.67 14.22 -7.20
CA ASN A 32 -11.16 14.13 -8.57
C ASN A 32 -9.69 14.53 -8.64
N ALA A 33 -9.03 14.31 -9.77
CA ALA A 33 -7.60 14.59 -9.96
C ALA A 33 -7.23 16.06 -9.65
N THR A 34 -8.09 17.03 -9.96
CA THR A 34 -7.82 18.44 -9.69
C THR A 34 -7.80 18.74 -8.19
N ILE A 35 -8.77 18.22 -7.44
CA ILE A 35 -8.81 18.36 -5.98
C ILE A 35 -7.63 17.64 -5.34
N VAL A 36 -7.34 16.41 -5.76
CA VAL A 36 -6.16 15.65 -5.27
C VAL A 36 -4.88 16.44 -5.49
N ASN A 37 -4.72 17.02 -6.69
CA ASN A 37 -3.54 17.82 -7.00
C ASN A 37 -3.41 19.06 -6.10
N GLN A 38 -4.48 19.79 -5.88
CA GLN A 38 -4.45 21.03 -5.10
C GLN A 38 -4.32 20.80 -3.59
N THR A 39 -4.92 19.73 -3.06
CA THR A 39 -5.02 19.53 -1.60
C THR A 39 -4.06 18.46 -1.06
N VAL A 40 -3.61 17.54 -1.90
CA VAL A 40 -2.73 16.44 -1.50
C VAL A 40 -1.36 16.56 -2.15
N ALA A 41 -1.31 16.66 -3.49
CA ALA A 41 -0.06 16.68 -4.22
C ALA A 41 0.81 17.87 -3.83
N GLN A 42 0.29 19.09 -3.91
CA GLN A 42 1.04 20.30 -3.60
C GLN A 42 1.61 20.29 -2.18
N VAL A 43 0.83 19.85 -1.20
CA VAL A 43 1.27 19.78 0.20
C VAL A 43 2.41 18.78 0.39
N ILE A 44 2.30 17.60 -0.25
CA ILE A 44 3.33 16.56 -0.15
C ILE A 44 4.58 17.00 -0.90
N GLU A 45 4.45 17.49 -2.12
CA GLU A 45 5.58 17.90 -2.97
C GLU A 45 6.36 19.04 -2.35
N GLU A 46 5.68 20.01 -1.70
CA GLU A 46 6.33 21.09 -0.98
C GLU A 46 7.24 20.57 0.15
N GLN A 47 6.79 19.56 0.89
CA GLN A 47 7.59 18.94 1.95
C GLN A 47 8.71 18.03 1.42
N MET A 48 8.55 17.48 0.21
CA MET A 48 9.59 16.69 -0.44
C MET A 48 10.66 17.54 -1.12
N ASN A 49 10.38 18.80 -1.41
CA ASN A 49 11.37 19.71 -1.96
C ASN A 49 12.53 19.91 -0.98
N GLY A 50 13.75 19.72 -1.48
CA GLY A 50 14.95 19.87 -0.68
C GLY A 50 15.40 18.60 0.05
N LEU A 51 14.84 17.45 -0.28
CA LEU A 51 15.42 16.15 0.11
C LEU A 51 16.85 16.04 -0.40
N GLU A 52 17.75 15.65 0.47
CA GLU A 52 19.16 15.46 0.15
C GLU A 52 19.33 14.36 -0.91
N ASN A 53 20.22 14.57 -1.86
CA ASN A 53 20.50 13.64 -2.97
C ASN A 53 19.31 13.32 -3.88
N MET A 54 18.23 14.09 -3.85
CA MET A 54 17.12 13.93 -4.78
C MET A 54 17.50 14.46 -6.16
N SER A 55 17.45 13.60 -7.18
CA SER A 55 17.66 13.98 -8.58
C SER A 55 16.41 14.62 -9.17
N TYR A 56 15.27 13.97 -9.06
CA TYR A 56 13.98 14.50 -9.49
C TYR A 56 12.83 13.77 -8.83
N MET A 57 11.65 14.36 -8.90
CA MET A 57 10.39 13.73 -8.51
C MET A 57 9.34 13.87 -9.59
N SER A 58 8.42 12.92 -9.65
CA SER A 58 7.33 12.87 -10.61
C SER A 58 6.07 12.37 -9.91
N SER A 59 4.96 13.07 -10.10
CA SER A 59 3.69 12.75 -9.45
C SER A 59 2.56 12.52 -10.44
N THR A 60 1.57 11.76 -10.00
CA THR A 60 0.35 11.50 -10.75
C THR A 60 -0.85 11.56 -9.80
N SER A 61 -1.84 12.39 -10.16
CA SER A 61 -3.13 12.48 -9.50
C SER A 61 -4.22 11.93 -10.42
N SER A 62 -5.03 11.00 -9.92
CA SER A 62 -6.06 10.31 -10.72
C SER A 62 -7.48 10.70 -10.28
N ASN A 63 -8.46 10.52 -11.19
CA ASN A 63 -9.86 10.85 -10.92
C ASN A 63 -10.57 9.91 -9.94
N ASP A 64 -9.94 8.81 -9.58
CA ASP A 64 -10.40 7.88 -8.54
C ASP A 64 -9.97 8.31 -7.12
N GLY A 65 -9.31 9.46 -7.01
CA GLY A 65 -8.79 9.98 -5.75
C GLY A 65 -7.42 9.44 -5.36
N SER A 66 -6.76 8.66 -6.21
CA SER A 66 -5.40 8.17 -5.95
C SER A 66 -4.34 9.21 -6.31
N TYR A 67 -3.32 9.28 -5.46
CA TYR A 67 -2.09 10.05 -5.65
C TYR A 67 -0.89 9.13 -5.56
N SER A 68 0.05 9.30 -6.46
CA SER A 68 1.31 8.57 -6.49
C SER A 68 2.45 9.53 -6.80
N LEU A 69 3.48 9.53 -5.98
CA LEU A 69 4.72 10.28 -6.14
C LEU A 69 5.89 9.31 -6.22
N SER A 70 6.72 9.48 -7.22
CA SER A 70 7.98 8.76 -7.40
C SER A 70 9.13 9.73 -7.24
N ILE A 71 10.03 9.46 -6.31
CA ILE A 71 11.21 10.25 -6.00
C ILE A 71 12.43 9.44 -6.38
N VAL A 72 13.24 9.95 -7.26
CA VAL A 72 14.47 9.32 -7.74
C VAL A 72 15.65 10.06 -7.13
N PHE A 73 16.55 9.29 -6.51
CA PHE A 73 17.76 9.79 -5.85
C PHE A 73 19.00 9.56 -6.72
N ASP A 74 20.11 10.13 -6.32
CA ASP A 74 21.38 9.93 -6.99
C ASP A 74 21.85 8.48 -6.83
N LEU A 75 22.56 7.95 -7.82
CA LEU A 75 23.03 6.57 -7.85
C LEU A 75 23.93 6.20 -6.64
N SER A 76 24.63 7.19 -6.09
CA SER A 76 25.51 7.02 -4.92
C SER A 76 24.77 7.11 -3.58
N SER A 77 23.47 7.43 -3.60
CA SER A 77 22.67 7.57 -2.38
C SER A 77 22.33 6.23 -1.76
N ASP A 78 22.18 6.20 -0.43
CA ASP A 78 21.70 5.04 0.29
C ASP A 78 20.16 5.03 0.35
N GLY A 79 19.55 4.15 -0.42
CA GLY A 79 18.08 4.06 -0.52
C GLY A 79 17.37 3.72 0.80
N ASP A 80 18.06 3.21 1.82
CA ASP A 80 17.47 2.99 3.14
C ASP A 80 17.38 4.31 3.91
N THR A 81 18.44 5.10 3.89
CA THR A 81 18.46 6.47 4.44
C THR A 81 17.46 7.37 3.71
N ASP A 82 17.40 7.32 2.38
CA ASP A 82 16.47 8.07 1.56
C ASP A 82 15.01 7.74 1.92
N SER A 83 14.70 6.46 2.12
CA SER A 83 13.37 6.01 2.53
C SER A 83 12.96 6.57 3.89
N VAL A 84 13.88 6.63 4.85
CA VAL A 84 13.65 7.22 6.18
C VAL A 84 13.40 8.73 6.06
N ASN A 85 14.19 9.44 5.25
CA ASN A 85 14.04 10.88 5.02
C ASN A 85 12.69 11.19 4.37
N VAL A 86 12.30 10.43 3.34
CA VAL A 86 10.97 10.56 2.71
C VAL A 86 9.85 10.27 3.70
N GLN A 87 9.98 9.25 4.54
CA GLN A 87 8.98 8.93 5.57
C GLN A 87 8.86 10.04 6.62
N ASN A 88 9.96 10.63 7.04
CA ASN A 88 9.94 11.75 7.97
C ASN A 88 9.23 12.97 7.38
N ASN A 89 9.54 13.33 6.13
CA ASN A 89 8.89 14.45 5.45
C ASN A 89 7.41 14.17 5.14
N ALA A 90 7.06 12.92 4.81
CA ALA A 90 5.67 12.50 4.66
C ALA A 90 4.87 12.64 5.97
N ASN A 91 5.47 12.33 7.11
CA ASN A 91 4.85 12.54 8.42
C ASN A 91 4.63 14.02 8.75
N LEU A 92 5.56 14.91 8.33
CA LEU A 92 5.37 16.36 8.46
C LEU A 92 4.21 16.84 7.57
N ALA A 93 4.16 16.40 6.33
CA ALA A 93 3.09 16.73 5.40
C ALA A 93 1.70 16.28 5.91
N LYS A 94 1.63 15.14 6.60
CA LYS A 94 0.39 14.53 7.05
C LYS A 94 -0.53 15.48 7.82
N ASN A 95 0.02 16.34 8.67
CA ASN A 95 -0.77 17.25 9.50
C ASN A 95 -1.47 18.35 8.69
N SER A 96 -1.00 18.63 7.49
CA SER A 96 -1.55 19.66 6.59
C SER A 96 -2.49 19.08 5.53
N LEU A 97 -2.68 17.76 5.51
CA LEU A 97 -3.55 17.06 4.57
C LEU A 97 -5.01 17.04 5.05
N PRO A 98 -5.99 16.84 4.14
CA PRO A 98 -7.39 16.62 4.50
C PRO A 98 -7.55 15.44 5.48
N SER A 99 -8.54 15.51 6.39
CA SER A 99 -8.80 14.51 7.44
C SER A 99 -8.97 13.08 6.92
N ASP A 100 -9.58 12.93 5.75
CA ASP A 100 -9.80 11.62 5.13
C ASP A 100 -8.47 10.98 4.69
N VAL A 101 -7.55 11.80 4.13
CA VAL A 101 -6.21 11.36 3.76
C VAL A 101 -5.35 11.07 5.00
N GLN A 102 -5.48 11.88 6.05
CA GLN A 102 -4.80 11.62 7.33
C GLN A 102 -5.23 10.28 7.96
N THR A 103 -6.52 9.93 7.85
CA THR A 103 -7.08 8.68 8.37
C THR A 103 -6.63 7.48 7.54
N THR A 104 -6.65 7.59 6.20
CA THR A 104 -6.17 6.55 5.29
C THR A 104 -4.66 6.38 5.40
N GLY A 105 -3.95 7.49 5.63
CA GLY A 105 -2.50 7.54 5.78
C GLY A 105 -1.74 7.63 4.47
N LEU A 106 -0.44 7.89 4.61
CA LEU A 106 0.52 7.90 3.51
C LEU A 106 1.30 6.60 3.53
N THR A 107 1.51 6.00 2.38
CA THR A 107 2.32 4.80 2.24
C THR A 107 3.61 5.14 1.51
N VAL A 108 4.75 4.93 2.16
CA VAL A 108 6.08 5.10 1.57
C VAL A 108 6.69 3.73 1.35
N ARG A 109 7.19 3.48 0.17
CA ARG A 109 7.83 2.21 -0.20
C ARG A 109 9.07 2.47 -1.05
N LYS A 110 10.11 1.72 -0.77
CA LYS A 110 11.27 1.61 -1.63
C LYS A 110 10.86 0.87 -2.91
N SER A 111 11.08 1.46 -4.05
CA SER A 111 10.80 0.85 -5.35
C SER A 111 12.13 0.41 -5.96
N SER A 112 12.33 -0.89 -6.07
CA SER A 112 13.37 -1.42 -6.95
C SER A 112 12.74 -1.60 -8.33
N GLY A 113 13.33 -1.01 -9.35
CA GLY A 113 12.81 -1.10 -10.73
C GLY A 113 12.91 -2.51 -11.34
N ASP A 114 13.61 -3.43 -10.69
CA ASP A 114 13.90 -4.73 -11.25
C ASP A 114 12.84 -5.77 -10.85
N MET A 115 12.16 -6.30 -11.87
CA MET A 115 11.28 -7.45 -11.71
C MET A 115 12.12 -8.72 -11.66
N VAL A 116 12.23 -9.33 -10.48
CA VAL A 116 13.04 -10.53 -10.27
C VAL A 116 12.33 -11.79 -10.79
N LEU A 117 11.03 -11.89 -10.57
CA LEU A 117 10.25 -13.07 -10.94
C LEU A 117 8.78 -12.69 -11.22
N MET A 118 8.22 -13.25 -12.28
CA MET A 118 6.78 -13.28 -12.53
C MET A 118 6.31 -14.74 -12.51
N ALA A 119 5.43 -15.07 -11.57
CA ALA A 119 4.84 -16.40 -11.45
C ALA A 119 3.36 -16.36 -11.80
N ASN A 120 2.91 -17.32 -12.61
CA ASN A 120 1.50 -17.47 -12.96
C ASN A 120 0.90 -18.67 -12.23
N LEU A 121 -0.18 -18.43 -11.49
CA LEU A 121 -0.99 -19.48 -10.87
C LEU A 121 -2.16 -19.82 -11.78
N TYR A 122 -2.31 -21.09 -12.15
CA TYR A 122 -3.38 -21.53 -13.01
C TYR A 122 -4.01 -22.85 -12.55
N SER A 123 -5.26 -23.08 -12.91
CA SER A 123 -5.98 -24.33 -12.64
C SER A 123 -6.01 -25.17 -13.93
N PRO A 124 -5.28 -26.31 -14.02
CA PRO A 124 -5.19 -27.10 -15.25
C PRO A 124 -6.54 -27.62 -15.76
N ASN A 125 -7.44 -27.93 -14.84
CA ASN A 125 -8.76 -28.49 -15.16
C ASN A 125 -9.90 -27.46 -15.10
N GLY A 126 -9.57 -26.16 -14.94
CA GLY A 126 -10.58 -25.11 -14.79
C GLY A 126 -11.48 -25.23 -13.55
N THR A 127 -11.07 -26.04 -12.56
CA THR A 127 -11.85 -26.28 -11.33
C THR A 127 -11.98 -25.02 -10.47
N TYR A 128 -10.95 -24.18 -10.49
CA TYR A 128 -10.88 -22.94 -9.71
C TYR A 128 -10.89 -21.74 -10.64
N ASP A 129 -11.73 -20.76 -10.33
CA ASP A 129 -11.81 -19.52 -11.08
C ASP A 129 -10.66 -18.55 -10.72
N GLN A 130 -10.51 -17.51 -11.49
CA GLN A 130 -9.44 -16.53 -11.31
C GLN A 130 -9.52 -15.79 -9.96
N ALA A 131 -10.73 -15.52 -9.46
CA ALA A 131 -10.93 -14.86 -8.18
C ALA A 131 -10.49 -15.74 -7.01
N PHE A 132 -10.79 -17.05 -7.10
CA PHE A 132 -10.32 -18.03 -6.12
C PHE A 132 -8.79 -18.12 -6.09
N LEU A 133 -8.16 -18.26 -7.27
CA LEU A 133 -6.70 -18.36 -7.38
C LEU A 133 -6.01 -17.13 -6.83
N LYS A 134 -6.54 -15.92 -7.13
CA LYS A 134 -6.00 -14.69 -6.55
C LYS A 134 -6.14 -14.65 -5.04
N ASN A 135 -7.32 -14.97 -4.51
CA ASN A 135 -7.55 -15.01 -3.06
C ASN A 135 -6.65 -16.03 -2.36
N TYR A 136 -6.43 -17.18 -2.98
CA TYR A 136 -5.49 -18.19 -2.49
C TYR A 136 -4.05 -17.65 -2.45
N ALA A 137 -3.64 -16.96 -3.52
CA ALA A 137 -2.32 -16.33 -3.58
C ALA A 137 -2.15 -15.27 -2.48
N ASP A 138 -3.15 -14.41 -2.28
CA ASP A 138 -3.12 -13.33 -1.28
C ASP A 138 -3.03 -13.89 0.15
N ILE A 139 -3.77 -14.96 0.46
CA ILE A 139 -3.82 -15.52 1.82
C ILE A 139 -2.63 -16.44 2.13
N TYR A 140 -2.24 -17.28 1.18
CA TYR A 140 -1.30 -18.38 1.47
C TYR A 140 0.09 -18.20 0.87
N LEU A 141 0.24 -17.44 -0.21
CA LEU A 141 1.51 -17.33 -0.92
C LEU A 141 2.22 -16.00 -0.67
N LEU A 142 1.49 -14.89 -0.64
CA LEU A 142 2.04 -13.55 -0.54
C LEU A 142 2.98 -13.40 0.66
N ASP A 143 2.52 -13.72 1.86
CA ASP A 143 3.31 -13.62 3.08
C ASP A 143 4.55 -14.53 3.08
N LYS A 144 4.41 -15.73 2.50
CA LYS A 144 5.54 -16.68 2.43
C LYS A 144 6.62 -16.18 1.49
N ILE A 145 6.23 -15.60 0.36
CA ILE A 145 7.18 -15.06 -0.62
C ILE A 145 7.85 -13.80 -0.09
N GLN A 146 7.11 -12.90 0.55
CA GLN A 146 7.66 -11.67 1.14
C GLN A 146 8.71 -11.93 2.24
N ARG A 147 8.63 -13.09 2.92
CA ARG A 147 9.60 -13.47 3.95
C ARG A 147 10.89 -14.08 3.41
N ILE A 148 10.98 -14.29 2.11
CA ILE A 148 12.21 -14.81 1.49
C ILE A 148 13.25 -13.69 1.45
N ASN A 149 14.44 -13.97 1.94
CA ASN A 149 15.53 -13.00 1.92
C ASN A 149 15.87 -12.57 0.48
N GLY A 150 15.94 -11.26 0.26
CA GLY A 150 16.16 -10.67 -1.07
C GLY A 150 14.88 -10.31 -1.83
N VAL A 151 13.69 -10.63 -1.32
CA VAL A 151 12.42 -10.20 -1.90
C VAL A 151 12.02 -8.86 -1.28
N GLY A 152 12.00 -7.80 -2.08
CA GLY A 152 11.63 -6.44 -1.62
C GLY A 152 10.12 -6.20 -1.63
N ASN A 153 9.43 -6.59 -2.69
CA ASN A 153 7.99 -6.40 -2.84
C ASN A 153 7.36 -7.54 -3.65
N VAL A 154 6.12 -7.90 -3.29
CA VAL A 154 5.33 -8.90 -4.02
C VAL A 154 3.97 -8.29 -4.34
N ASN A 155 3.63 -8.27 -5.62
CA ASN A 155 2.34 -7.80 -6.11
C ASN A 155 1.55 -8.97 -6.70
N THR A 156 0.27 -9.06 -6.37
CA THR A 156 -0.65 -10.03 -6.96
C THR A 156 -1.59 -9.33 -7.94
N PHE A 157 -1.73 -9.90 -9.13
CA PHE A 157 -2.62 -9.39 -10.16
C PHE A 157 -3.81 -10.34 -10.33
N GLY A 158 -5.01 -9.79 -10.56
CA GLY A 158 -6.22 -10.55 -10.80
C GLY A 158 -7.45 -9.92 -10.17
N SER A 159 -8.62 -10.52 -10.41
CA SER A 159 -9.88 -10.08 -9.85
C SER A 159 -10.02 -10.58 -8.42
N SER A 160 -10.28 -9.67 -7.48
CA SER A 160 -10.60 -10.02 -6.09
C SER A 160 -12.11 -10.24 -5.94
N TYR A 161 -12.50 -11.03 -4.94
CA TYR A 161 -13.90 -11.10 -4.56
C TYR A 161 -14.40 -9.73 -4.11
N ALA A 162 -15.54 -9.32 -4.64
CA ALA A 162 -16.21 -8.08 -4.25
C ALA A 162 -17.70 -8.34 -4.08
N MET A 163 -18.28 -7.79 -3.03
CA MET A 163 -19.73 -7.80 -2.84
C MET A 163 -20.31 -6.55 -3.49
N ARG A 164 -21.22 -6.75 -4.45
CA ARG A 164 -22.00 -5.66 -5.05
C ARG A 164 -23.40 -5.66 -4.45
N VAL A 165 -23.76 -4.55 -3.83
CA VAL A 165 -25.09 -4.37 -3.25
C VAL A 165 -25.92 -3.48 -4.18
N TRP A 166 -26.96 -4.06 -4.75
CA TRP A 166 -27.91 -3.37 -5.62
C TRP A 166 -29.06 -2.85 -4.77
N LEU A 167 -29.20 -1.55 -4.69
CA LEU A 167 -30.28 -0.90 -3.94
C LEU A 167 -31.48 -0.64 -4.87
N ASN A 168 -32.69 -1.02 -4.40
CA ASN A 168 -33.92 -0.70 -5.10
C ASN A 168 -34.45 0.63 -4.57
N PRO A 169 -34.56 1.71 -5.41
CA PRO A 169 -34.97 3.03 -4.96
C PRO A 169 -36.39 3.04 -4.39
N ASP A 170 -37.33 2.28 -4.99
CA ASP A 170 -38.73 2.25 -4.56
C ASP A 170 -38.86 1.67 -3.14
N LYS A 171 -38.13 0.57 -2.87
CA LYS A 171 -38.09 -0.04 -1.54
C LYS A 171 -37.41 0.85 -0.48
N LEU A 172 -36.43 1.63 -0.87
CA LEU A 172 -35.82 2.62 0.02
C LEU A 172 -36.83 3.70 0.39
N ALA A 173 -37.55 4.23 -0.63
CA ALA A 173 -38.58 5.23 -0.41
C ALA A 173 -39.74 4.71 0.46
N GLU A 174 -40.22 3.49 0.23
CA GLU A 174 -41.25 2.85 1.06
C GLU A 174 -40.86 2.75 2.54
N ARG A 175 -39.56 2.64 2.84
CA ARG A 175 -39.03 2.51 4.20
C ARG A 175 -38.47 3.80 4.76
N ASN A 176 -38.59 4.91 4.03
CA ASN A 176 -38.00 6.21 4.36
C ASN A 176 -36.51 6.15 4.65
N LEU A 177 -35.78 5.29 3.89
CA LEU A 177 -34.33 5.11 4.01
C LEU A 177 -33.63 5.81 2.85
N THR A 178 -32.48 6.40 3.14
CA THR A 178 -31.57 6.94 2.15
C THR A 178 -30.44 5.95 1.83
N VAL A 179 -29.76 6.17 0.71
CA VAL A 179 -28.54 5.40 0.38
C VAL A 179 -27.48 5.52 1.47
N SER A 180 -27.41 6.72 2.10
CA SER A 180 -26.47 6.97 3.19
C SER A 180 -26.74 6.11 4.43
N ASP A 181 -28.01 5.89 4.75
CA ASP A 181 -28.41 5.05 5.89
C ASP A 181 -27.98 3.61 5.68
N VAL A 182 -28.12 3.09 4.45
CA VAL A 182 -27.66 1.74 4.09
C VAL A 182 -26.14 1.63 4.17
N ILE A 183 -25.42 2.65 3.68
CA ILE A 183 -23.94 2.68 3.77
C ILE A 183 -23.50 2.70 5.23
N SER A 184 -24.15 3.50 6.08
CA SER A 184 -23.84 3.59 7.50
C SER A 184 -24.09 2.24 8.21
N ALA A 185 -25.23 1.60 7.95
CA ALA A 185 -25.56 0.30 8.51
C ALA A 185 -24.57 -0.80 8.07
N ILE A 186 -24.14 -0.79 6.80
CA ILE A 186 -23.11 -1.73 6.32
C ILE A 186 -21.78 -1.46 7.03
N LYS A 187 -21.37 -0.21 7.19
CA LYS A 187 -20.14 0.14 7.90
C LYS A 187 -20.17 -0.29 9.36
N GLU A 188 -21.28 -0.09 10.06
CA GLU A 188 -21.46 -0.52 11.46
C GLU A 188 -21.40 -2.02 11.62
N GLN A 189 -21.94 -2.79 10.70
CA GLN A 189 -21.92 -4.26 10.73
C GLN A 189 -20.60 -4.86 10.22
N ASN A 190 -19.81 -4.13 9.47
CA ASN A 190 -18.54 -4.58 8.89
C ASN A 190 -17.33 -4.19 9.77
N ILE A 191 -17.54 -4.00 11.06
CA ILE A 191 -16.47 -3.74 12.03
C ILE A 191 -16.18 -5.01 12.79
N SER A 192 -14.94 -5.49 12.70
CA SER A 192 -14.43 -6.54 13.57
C SER A 192 -13.95 -5.89 14.88
N ALA A 193 -14.86 -5.77 15.85
CA ALA A 193 -14.52 -5.29 17.18
C ALA A 193 -14.04 -6.46 18.05
N PRO A 194 -12.85 -6.40 18.67
CA PRO A 194 -12.44 -7.38 19.64
C PRO A 194 -13.34 -7.25 20.88
N ALA A 195 -14.23 -8.21 21.08
CA ALA A 195 -15.20 -8.21 22.18
C ALA A 195 -14.58 -8.59 23.53
N GLY A 196 -13.26 -8.75 23.62
CA GLY A 196 -12.59 -9.26 24.80
C GLY A 196 -12.84 -10.75 25.04
N THR A 197 -12.24 -11.31 26.05
CA THR A 197 -12.47 -12.68 26.50
C THR A 197 -13.50 -12.69 27.62
N VAL A 198 -14.64 -13.36 27.40
CA VAL A 198 -15.58 -13.65 28.48
C VAL A 198 -14.94 -14.74 29.34
N GLY A 199 -14.75 -14.50 30.66
CA GLY A 199 -14.16 -15.46 31.59
C GLY A 199 -12.62 -15.39 31.70
N GLY A 200 -11.99 -14.29 31.28
CA GLY A 200 -10.59 -14.01 31.61
C GLY A 200 -10.43 -13.93 33.12
N GLN A 201 -9.40 -14.57 33.70
CA GLN A 201 -9.10 -14.51 35.13
C GLN A 201 -9.03 -13.05 35.60
N PRO A 202 -9.56 -12.74 36.79
CA PRO A 202 -9.40 -11.41 37.34
C PRO A 202 -7.91 -11.06 37.45
N ALA A 203 -7.57 -9.80 37.20
CA ALA A 203 -6.21 -9.32 37.32
C ALA A 203 -5.66 -9.73 38.72
N PRO A 204 -4.39 -10.17 38.80
CA PRO A 204 -3.80 -10.51 40.10
C PRO A 204 -3.91 -9.31 41.03
N GLU A 205 -4.32 -9.54 42.26
CA GLU A 205 -4.32 -8.52 43.34
C GLU A 205 -2.91 -7.96 43.43
N ILE A 206 -2.80 -6.63 43.38
CA ILE A 206 -1.56 -5.94 43.67
C ILE A 206 -1.26 -6.21 45.15
N GLN A 207 -0.27 -7.04 45.42
CA GLN A 207 0.29 -7.16 46.78
C GLN A 207 1.02 -5.87 47.10
N GLU A 208 0.58 -5.18 48.17
CA GLU A 208 1.30 -4.07 48.79
C GLU A 208 2.65 -4.50 49.36
#